data_64b3b823ebd3f8638b02b6d754c6f562
#
_entry.id   64b3b823ebd3f8638b02b6d754c6f562
#
_cell.length_a   1.000
_cell.length_b   1.000
_cell.length_c   1.000
_cell.angle_alpha   90.00
_cell.angle_beta   90.00
_cell.angle_gamma   90.00
#
_symmetry.space_group_name_H-M   'P 1'
#
loop_
_entity.id
_entity.type
_entity.pdbx_description
1 polymer ?
#
loop_
_entity_poly.entity_id
_entity_poly.type
_entity_poly.pdbx_seq_one_letter_code
_entity_poly.pdbx_strand_id
1 'polypeptide(L)'
;MNTHHHHRAGAGLLAATLSAAMLAPVASAADTRISDTDLNRAQPLTVTSATDIADRNLSAIRLAQYTHATTNGTALTGYDLKTTEPLTKAIDTALDESGITGYDKDDPMLWVVQNLLDSQNSPWSGRLRDFIDALKHQQAIKDMPGVAMRPAAGNTKQQAAQVTPGVYLILDRTTSGRASIAGMNGTGINDMTTLTTDKGTYTLGDVEYKTHDTTVTKRITAIEDDTRGDVNKDGLSADTEQGRAITMRLTTSVPNHTGYDKYYFALNDTYSKGLSFDSATADMTVSVDGKPLDAQYWHLTGVKDGAFTIRFGTTDGDIIPSKDKFPIDAPVTVTYKTRLDKDAVAGTADTNSATVEYSHNPNTWTDHETKQGDTVSVRTGATTINKTDMDGQPLAGAEFQLLDHGTPREVVKTGDGAYRIAEPGESGTTTTLTTDSNGHLSVNGTDGAYTLKETKSPYNNPLLPQADLTVAVDDKTGDATTTETGGDRDAMIDIANGSITVKNARTLMQMPKTGATWLTIWTIGCLLACTGGLLLIRRARTNRD
;
A
#
# COMPACT_ATOMS: atom_id res chain seq x y z
N MET A 1 -11.07 -28.60 -6.55
CA MET A 1 -10.87 -29.01 -5.16
C MET A 1 -9.41 -28.69 -4.82
N ASN A 2 -9.14 -27.48 -4.37
CA ASN A 2 -7.84 -27.06 -3.85
C ASN A 2 -8.11 -26.33 -2.56
N THR A 3 -7.77 -26.98 -1.47
CA THR A 3 -7.85 -26.49 -0.12
C THR A 3 -6.71 -25.50 0.11
N HIS A 4 -7.04 -24.20 0.18
CA HIS A 4 -6.10 -23.20 0.67
C HIS A 4 -5.99 -23.35 2.19
N HIS A 5 -4.85 -23.84 2.66
CA HIS A 5 -4.44 -23.73 4.04
C HIS A 5 -4.08 -22.27 4.33
N HIS A 6 -5.00 -21.56 4.94
CA HIS A 6 -4.65 -20.33 5.63
C HIS A 6 -3.88 -20.71 6.89
N HIS A 7 -2.56 -20.45 6.89
CA HIS A 7 -1.80 -20.35 8.12
C HIS A 7 -2.33 -19.14 8.90
N ARG A 8 -3.24 -19.40 9.82
CA ARG A 8 -3.51 -18.47 10.92
C ARG A 8 -2.26 -18.48 11.78
N ALA A 9 -1.44 -17.43 11.68
CA ALA A 9 -0.50 -17.09 12.72
C ALA A 9 -1.31 -16.95 14.00
N GLY A 10 -1.08 -17.82 14.96
CA GLY A 10 -1.75 -17.79 16.25
C GLY A 10 -1.40 -16.48 16.93
N ALA A 11 -2.38 -15.58 17.04
CA ALA A 11 -2.28 -14.43 17.94
C ALA A 11 -2.22 -14.99 19.36
N GLY A 12 -1.02 -15.11 19.88
CA GLY A 12 -0.81 -15.46 21.28
C GLY A 12 -1.39 -14.36 22.17
N LEU A 13 -2.22 -14.73 23.11
CA LEU A 13 -2.89 -13.83 24.05
C LEU A 13 -1.90 -13.21 25.03
N LEU A 14 -1.88 -11.90 25.10
CA LEU A 14 -1.62 -11.18 26.33
C LEU A 14 -2.95 -10.72 26.91
N ALA A 15 -3.77 -11.65 27.29
CA ALA A 15 -4.67 -11.36 28.38
C ALA A 15 -3.82 -11.47 29.65
N ALA A 16 -3.76 -10.42 30.43
CA ALA A 16 -3.45 -10.58 31.82
C ALA A 16 -4.57 -11.45 32.39
N THR A 17 -4.41 -12.75 32.30
CA THR A 17 -5.42 -13.70 32.76
C THR A 17 -5.16 -14.01 34.21
N LEU A 18 -5.47 -13.05 35.07
CA LEU A 18 -5.62 -13.33 36.49
C LEU A 18 -7.09 -13.37 36.83
N SER A 19 -7.67 -14.55 36.76
CA SER A 19 -8.95 -14.85 37.39
C SER A 19 -8.67 -15.65 38.64
N ALA A 20 -8.59 -15.01 39.76
CA ALA A 20 -8.72 -15.71 41.02
C ALA A 20 -10.19 -15.78 41.37
N ALA A 21 -10.77 -16.95 41.31
CA ALA A 21 -12.00 -17.22 42.01
C ALA A 21 -11.61 -17.58 43.45
N MET A 22 -12.01 -16.75 44.38
CA MET A 22 -12.18 -17.24 45.73
C MET A 22 -13.40 -18.12 45.75
N LEU A 23 -13.20 -19.40 45.67
CA LEU A 23 -14.23 -20.37 45.93
C LEU A 23 -14.38 -20.55 47.44
N ALA A 24 -15.59 -20.43 47.90
CA ALA A 24 -15.96 -21.23 49.08
C ALA A 24 -15.56 -22.70 48.79
N PRO A 25 -14.91 -23.40 49.71
CA PRO A 25 -14.36 -24.70 49.42
C PRO A 25 -15.47 -25.68 49.03
N VAL A 26 -15.54 -26.02 47.74
CA VAL A 26 -16.09 -27.33 47.39
C VAL A 26 -15.01 -28.30 47.83
N ALA A 27 -15.28 -29.07 48.88
CA ALA A 27 -14.37 -30.06 49.40
C ALA A 27 -14.08 -31.13 48.35
N SER A 28 -13.05 -30.88 47.56
CA SER A 28 -12.29 -31.89 46.84
C SER A 28 -11.17 -32.33 47.77
N ALA A 29 -11.06 -33.61 48.02
CA ALA A 29 -10.03 -34.15 48.91
C ALA A 29 -8.65 -33.75 48.39
N ALA A 30 -7.90 -32.95 49.20
CA ALA A 30 -6.46 -32.76 49.17
C ALA A 30 -5.88 -31.44 48.60
N ASP A 31 -6.58 -30.32 48.61
CA ASP A 31 -5.87 -29.03 48.43
C ASP A 31 -5.04 -28.71 49.68
N THR A 32 -3.74 -28.61 49.51
CA THR A 32 -2.80 -28.33 50.59
C THR A 32 -2.47 -26.85 50.63
N ARG A 33 -2.47 -26.24 51.84
CA ARG A 33 -2.01 -24.85 52.01
C ARG A 33 -0.51 -24.76 51.77
N ILE A 34 -0.10 -23.77 51.01
CA ILE A 34 1.31 -23.41 50.83
C ILE A 34 1.82 -22.68 52.07
N SER A 35 3.06 -22.99 52.49
CA SER A 35 3.66 -22.40 53.68
C SER A 35 3.94 -20.91 53.50
N ASP A 36 3.92 -20.13 54.59
CA ASP A 36 4.27 -18.71 54.56
C ASP A 36 5.74 -18.48 54.13
N THR A 37 6.63 -19.45 54.37
CA THR A 37 8.02 -19.43 53.86
C THR A 37 8.05 -19.48 52.34
N ASP A 38 7.25 -20.32 51.73
CA ASP A 38 7.17 -20.46 50.29
C ASP A 38 6.47 -19.27 49.62
N LEU A 39 5.47 -18.67 50.29
CA LEU A 39 4.83 -17.42 49.83
C LEU A 39 5.78 -16.22 49.83
N ASN A 40 6.91 -16.28 50.55
CA ASN A 40 7.93 -15.25 50.60
C ASN A 40 9.21 -15.61 49.83
N ARG A 41 9.30 -16.82 49.28
CA ARG A 41 10.46 -17.24 48.48
C ARG A 41 10.40 -16.62 47.09
N ALA A 42 11.49 -15.94 46.69
CA ALA A 42 11.60 -15.32 45.38
C ALA A 42 11.29 -16.31 44.24
N GLN A 43 10.50 -15.88 43.29
CA GLN A 43 10.07 -16.63 42.12
C GLN A 43 10.45 -15.88 40.83
N PRO A 44 10.72 -16.58 39.73
CA PRO A 44 10.94 -15.92 38.45
C PRO A 44 9.63 -15.31 37.97
N LEU A 45 9.74 -14.06 37.47
CA LEU A 45 8.75 -13.40 36.66
C LEU A 45 9.43 -13.08 35.34
N THR A 46 8.90 -13.59 34.23
CA THR A 46 9.49 -13.50 32.92
C THR A 46 8.65 -12.67 31.99
N VAL A 47 9.33 -12.05 31.01
CA VAL A 47 8.72 -11.45 29.84
C VAL A 47 9.36 -12.11 28.63
N THR A 48 8.54 -12.73 27.79
CA THR A 48 8.98 -13.42 26.57
C THR A 48 8.49 -12.68 25.33
N SER A 49 9.25 -12.75 24.24
CA SER A 49 8.97 -12.04 23.00
C SER A 49 9.30 -12.90 21.77
N ALA A 50 8.60 -12.66 20.68
CA ALA A 50 8.97 -13.19 19.37
C ALA A 50 10.25 -12.56 18.80
N THR A 51 10.56 -11.31 19.21
CA THR A 51 11.71 -10.52 18.75
C THR A 51 12.71 -10.26 19.87
N ASP A 52 13.87 -9.70 19.57
CA ASP A 52 14.87 -9.30 20.55
C ASP A 52 14.35 -8.15 21.46
N ILE A 53 14.48 -8.32 22.76
CA ILE A 53 14.07 -7.35 23.78
C ILE A 53 15.18 -7.06 24.82
N ALA A 54 16.42 -7.48 24.55
CA ALA A 54 17.52 -7.37 25.52
C ALA A 54 17.83 -5.92 25.91
N ASP A 55 17.57 -4.96 25.02
CA ASP A 55 17.78 -3.52 25.21
C ASP A 55 16.57 -2.79 25.84
N ARG A 56 15.48 -3.50 26.16
CA ARG A 56 14.28 -2.88 26.73
C ARG A 56 14.46 -2.58 28.22
N ASN A 57 13.88 -1.46 28.65
CA ASN A 57 13.91 -1.03 30.04
C ASN A 57 12.64 -1.48 30.76
N LEU A 58 12.58 -2.79 31.06
CA LEU A 58 11.40 -3.40 31.71
C LEU A 58 11.51 -3.32 33.23
N SER A 59 10.39 -3.02 33.89
CA SER A 59 10.27 -3.00 35.35
C SER A 59 8.97 -3.67 35.81
N ALA A 60 9.05 -4.42 36.90
CA ALA A 60 7.92 -5.11 37.55
C ALA A 60 7.53 -4.38 38.85
N ILE A 61 6.32 -3.85 38.91
CA ILE A 61 5.75 -3.16 40.08
C ILE A 61 4.76 -4.08 40.74
N ARG A 62 4.98 -4.42 42.01
CA ARG A 62 4.07 -5.29 42.75
C ARG A 62 2.80 -4.55 43.17
N LEU A 63 1.65 -4.98 42.61
CA LEU A 63 0.33 -4.44 42.93
C LEU A 63 -0.28 -5.10 44.15
N ALA A 64 -0.03 -6.41 44.32
CA ALA A 64 -0.51 -7.15 45.50
C ALA A 64 0.43 -8.32 45.83
N GLN A 65 0.41 -8.76 47.08
CA GLN A 65 1.13 -9.92 47.60
C GLN A 65 0.16 -11.07 47.88
N TYR A 66 0.58 -12.31 47.63
CA TYR A 66 -0.16 -13.47 48.11
C TYR A 66 -0.07 -13.58 49.65
N THR A 67 -1.20 -13.69 50.29
CA THR A 67 -1.30 -13.87 51.73
C THR A 67 -1.68 -15.28 52.11
N HIS A 68 -2.28 -16.04 51.20
CA HIS A 68 -2.65 -17.42 51.29
C HIS A 68 -2.68 -18.05 49.92
N ALA A 69 -2.28 -19.31 49.80
CA ALA A 69 -2.42 -20.07 48.55
C ALA A 69 -2.61 -21.56 48.86
N THR A 70 -3.30 -22.24 47.94
CA THR A 70 -3.55 -23.70 48.00
C THR A 70 -3.07 -24.35 46.70
N THR A 71 -2.72 -25.65 46.82
CA THR A 71 -2.23 -26.46 45.70
C THR A 71 -2.73 -27.87 45.76
N ASN A 72 -2.92 -28.50 44.60
CA ASN A 72 -3.14 -29.95 44.48
C ASN A 72 -1.82 -30.73 44.27
N GLY A 73 -0.66 -30.07 44.45
CA GLY A 73 0.68 -30.64 44.26
C GLY A 73 1.29 -30.38 42.86
N THR A 74 0.51 -30.04 41.85
CA THR A 74 0.97 -29.76 40.50
C THR A 74 0.61 -28.36 40.00
N ALA A 75 -0.46 -27.79 40.54
CA ALA A 75 -0.96 -26.45 40.18
C ALA A 75 -1.45 -25.74 41.44
N LEU A 76 -1.50 -24.41 41.38
CA LEU A 76 -2.23 -23.61 42.35
C LEU A 76 -3.73 -23.80 42.12
N THR A 77 -4.50 -23.93 43.19
CA THR A 77 -5.96 -24.15 43.17
C THR A 77 -6.73 -22.98 43.76
N GLY A 78 -6.03 -22.06 44.45
CA GLY A 78 -6.61 -20.84 45.00
C GLY A 78 -5.57 -19.97 45.71
N TYR A 79 -5.89 -18.71 45.95
CA TYR A 79 -5.07 -17.77 46.71
C TYR A 79 -5.88 -16.58 47.25
N ASP A 80 -5.32 -15.92 48.26
CA ASP A 80 -5.71 -14.60 48.75
C ASP A 80 -4.63 -13.58 48.42
N LEU A 81 -5.05 -12.33 48.23
CA LEU A 81 -4.18 -11.21 47.94
C LEU A 81 -4.33 -10.11 48.99
N LYS A 82 -3.25 -9.39 49.24
CA LYS A 82 -3.25 -8.11 49.94
C LYS A 82 -2.66 -7.05 49.02
N THR A 83 -3.45 -6.02 48.72
CA THR A 83 -3.04 -4.87 47.91
C THR A 83 -1.82 -4.19 48.52
N THR A 84 -0.87 -3.76 47.73
CA THR A 84 0.33 -3.03 48.15
C THR A 84 -0.07 -1.64 48.66
N GLU A 85 0.02 -1.39 49.96
CA GLU A 85 -0.44 -0.20 50.67
C GLU A 85 -0.11 1.15 49.95
N PRO A 86 1.12 1.41 49.52
CA PRO A 86 1.44 2.68 48.81
C PRO A 86 0.66 2.87 47.53
N LEU A 87 0.09 1.83 46.94
CA LEU A 87 -0.61 1.85 45.66
C LEU A 87 -2.13 1.76 45.75
N THR A 88 -2.69 1.47 46.95
CA THR A 88 -4.14 1.28 47.13
C THR A 88 -4.94 2.44 46.56
N LYS A 89 -4.56 3.68 46.87
CA LYS A 89 -5.23 4.87 46.33
C LYS A 89 -5.10 5.02 44.80
N ALA A 90 -3.96 4.70 44.24
CA ALA A 90 -3.74 4.77 42.81
C ALA A 90 -4.58 3.73 42.06
N ILE A 91 -4.70 2.52 42.62
CA ILE A 91 -5.53 1.43 42.11
C ILE A 91 -7.01 1.81 42.20
N ASP A 92 -7.46 2.36 43.34
CA ASP A 92 -8.83 2.88 43.54
C ASP A 92 -9.17 3.94 42.49
N THR A 93 -8.30 4.93 42.32
CA THR A 93 -8.49 5.97 41.31
C THR A 93 -8.57 5.40 39.89
N ALA A 94 -7.71 4.46 39.53
CA ALA A 94 -7.71 3.84 38.20
C ALA A 94 -8.98 3.01 37.93
N LEU A 95 -9.53 2.37 38.95
CA LEU A 95 -10.82 1.67 38.86
C LEU A 95 -11.97 2.63 38.63
N ASP A 96 -12.02 3.74 39.40
CA ASP A 96 -13.03 4.77 39.23
C ASP A 96 -12.96 5.43 37.84
N GLU A 97 -11.76 5.77 37.36
CA GLU A 97 -11.53 6.32 36.00
C GLU A 97 -11.96 5.37 34.90
N SER A 98 -11.88 4.07 35.14
CA SER A 98 -12.33 3.02 34.20
C SER A 98 -13.83 2.71 34.33
N GLY A 99 -14.58 3.48 35.13
CA GLY A 99 -16.01 3.28 35.35
C GLY A 99 -16.34 1.99 36.13
N ILE A 100 -15.38 1.46 36.90
CA ILE A 100 -15.52 0.23 37.68
C ILE A 100 -15.94 0.58 39.11
N THR A 101 -17.00 -0.06 39.58
CA THR A 101 -17.57 0.16 40.91
C THR A 101 -17.88 -1.17 41.61
N GLY A 102 -18.13 -1.11 42.93
CA GLY A 102 -18.56 -2.30 43.71
C GLY A 102 -17.42 -3.16 44.22
N TYR A 103 -16.19 -2.66 44.27
CA TYR A 103 -15.02 -3.31 44.84
C TYR A 103 -14.74 -2.83 46.27
N ASP A 104 -13.92 -3.59 47.01
CA ASP A 104 -13.42 -3.17 48.31
C ASP A 104 -12.30 -2.13 48.14
N LYS A 105 -12.52 -0.93 48.64
CA LYS A 105 -11.55 0.18 48.51
C LYS A 105 -10.30 0.00 49.38
N ASP A 106 -10.39 -0.82 50.41
CA ASP A 106 -9.25 -1.15 51.30
C ASP A 106 -8.36 -2.24 50.72
N ASP A 107 -8.95 -3.13 49.86
CA ASP A 107 -8.21 -4.22 49.19
C ASP A 107 -8.69 -4.43 47.74
N PRO A 108 -8.50 -3.45 46.86
CA PRO A 108 -9.07 -3.47 45.50
C PRO A 108 -8.50 -4.57 44.61
N MET A 109 -7.25 -5.00 44.80
CA MET A 109 -6.61 -5.95 43.89
C MET A 109 -7.21 -7.35 43.96
N LEU A 110 -7.71 -7.79 45.10
CA LEU A 110 -8.42 -9.05 45.19
C LEU A 110 -9.67 -9.04 44.28
N TRP A 111 -10.44 -7.95 44.34
CA TRP A 111 -11.60 -7.80 43.50
C TRP A 111 -11.20 -7.74 41.99
N VAL A 112 -10.12 -7.00 41.63
CA VAL A 112 -9.61 -6.89 40.27
C VAL A 112 -9.36 -8.26 39.67
N VAL A 113 -8.57 -9.11 40.35
CA VAL A 113 -8.20 -10.42 39.82
C VAL A 113 -9.35 -11.43 39.78
N GLN A 114 -10.42 -11.21 40.55
CA GLN A 114 -11.62 -12.04 40.56
C GLN A 114 -12.64 -11.64 39.49
N ASN A 115 -12.71 -10.34 39.10
CA ASN A 115 -13.84 -9.78 38.36
C ASN A 115 -13.47 -9.13 37.02
N LEU A 116 -12.21 -8.70 36.83
CA LEU A 116 -11.76 -8.18 35.56
C LEU A 116 -11.22 -9.31 34.70
N LEU A 117 -12.13 -10.05 34.08
CA LEU A 117 -11.82 -11.10 33.12
C LEU A 117 -12.06 -10.57 31.73
N ASP A 118 -10.99 -10.33 30.99
CA ASP A 118 -11.13 -9.94 29.62
C ASP A 118 -11.41 -11.16 28.73
N SER A 119 -12.11 -10.90 27.62
CA SER A 119 -12.33 -11.91 26.61
C SER A 119 -10.99 -12.43 26.08
N GLN A 120 -10.84 -13.74 26.02
CA GLN A 120 -9.68 -14.39 25.38
C GLN A 120 -9.53 -14.02 23.90
N ASN A 121 -10.54 -13.40 23.29
CA ASN A 121 -10.58 -13.06 21.89
C ASN A 121 -10.01 -11.66 21.56
N SER A 122 -9.79 -10.82 22.57
CA SER A 122 -9.24 -9.47 22.36
C SER A 122 -8.35 -9.03 23.53
N PRO A 123 -7.04 -9.25 23.45
CA PRO A 123 -6.10 -8.81 24.50
C PRO A 123 -5.92 -7.28 24.54
N TRP A 124 -6.51 -6.58 23.57
CA TRP A 124 -6.34 -5.15 23.36
C TRP A 124 -7.52 -4.30 23.86
N SER A 125 -8.58 -4.94 24.32
CA SER A 125 -9.79 -4.26 24.77
C SER A 125 -10.42 -4.98 25.95
N GLY A 126 -11.27 -4.28 26.70
CA GLY A 126 -12.00 -4.83 27.83
C GLY A 126 -11.65 -4.13 29.12
N ARG A 127 -12.42 -4.44 30.17
CA ARG A 127 -12.34 -3.73 31.46
C ARG A 127 -10.97 -3.84 32.15
N LEU A 128 -10.28 -4.98 32.01
CA LEU A 128 -8.93 -5.14 32.53
C LEU A 128 -7.94 -4.24 31.78
N ARG A 129 -8.08 -4.13 30.47
CA ARG A 129 -7.23 -3.24 29.65
C ARG A 129 -7.45 -1.78 30.05
N ASP A 130 -8.70 -1.35 30.15
CA ASP A 130 -9.06 0.01 30.58
C ASP A 130 -8.46 0.34 31.95
N PHE A 131 -8.57 -0.59 32.91
CA PHE A 131 -7.97 -0.46 34.23
C PHE A 131 -6.44 -0.34 34.18
N ILE A 132 -5.75 -1.19 33.41
CA ILE A 132 -4.28 -1.15 33.30
C ILE A 132 -3.84 0.17 32.66
N ASP A 133 -4.56 0.66 31.66
CA ASP A 133 -4.25 1.93 31.00
C ASP A 133 -4.49 3.14 31.92
N ALA A 134 -5.54 3.14 32.71
CA ALA A 134 -5.75 4.16 33.75
C ALA A 134 -4.68 4.07 34.86
N LEU A 135 -4.33 2.84 35.28
CA LEU A 135 -3.36 2.61 36.37
C LEU A 135 -1.95 3.09 36.01
N LYS A 136 -1.46 2.82 34.77
CA LYS A 136 -0.12 3.27 34.35
C LYS A 136 0.04 4.80 34.39
N HIS A 137 -1.06 5.57 34.29
CA HIS A 137 -1.06 7.03 34.34
C HIS A 137 -1.01 7.60 35.73
N GLN A 138 -1.29 6.80 36.78
CA GLN A 138 -1.26 7.26 38.16
C GLN A 138 0.17 7.66 38.58
N GLN A 139 0.32 8.83 39.22
CA GLN A 139 1.64 9.35 39.61
C GLN A 139 2.41 8.38 40.51
N ALA A 140 1.73 7.72 41.44
CA ALA A 140 2.36 6.72 42.32
C ALA A 140 2.95 5.53 41.56
N ILE A 141 2.36 5.15 40.42
CA ILE A 141 2.89 4.11 39.52
C ILE A 141 4.09 4.63 38.72
N LYS A 142 4.00 5.87 38.21
CA LYS A 142 5.10 6.48 37.45
C LYS A 142 6.36 6.65 38.31
N ASP A 143 6.18 7.07 39.56
CA ASP A 143 7.28 7.31 40.50
C ASP A 143 7.87 6.02 41.11
N MET A 144 7.16 4.91 41.03
CA MET A 144 7.65 3.64 41.60
C MET A 144 8.66 2.98 40.65
N PRO A 145 9.91 2.77 41.08
CA PRO A 145 10.94 2.20 40.18
C PRO A 145 10.64 0.74 39.81
N GLY A 146 9.97 -0.01 40.68
CA GLY A 146 9.76 -1.45 40.52
C GLY A 146 11.05 -2.26 40.61
N VAL A 147 10.96 -3.54 40.31
CA VAL A 147 12.11 -4.46 40.18
C VAL A 147 12.55 -4.46 38.72
N ALA A 148 13.78 -4.07 38.43
CA ALA A 148 14.31 -4.09 37.08
C ALA A 148 14.40 -5.54 36.56
N MET A 149 13.87 -5.77 35.36
CA MET A 149 14.04 -7.04 34.65
C MET A 149 15.38 -7.02 33.88
N ARG A 150 15.95 -8.21 33.66
CA ARG A 150 17.24 -8.38 32.99
C ARG A 150 17.14 -9.43 31.89
N PRO A 151 17.88 -9.27 30.78
CA PRO A 151 17.97 -10.30 29.75
C PRO A 151 18.36 -11.65 30.35
N ALA A 152 17.68 -12.70 29.94
CA ALA A 152 18.03 -14.06 30.31
C ALA A 152 19.36 -14.47 29.65
N ALA A 153 20.21 -15.20 30.38
CA ALA A 153 21.50 -15.63 29.87
C ALA A 153 21.32 -16.45 28.58
N GLY A 154 21.91 -15.99 27.48
CA GLY A 154 21.86 -16.66 26.18
C GLY A 154 20.51 -16.56 25.43
N ASN A 155 19.57 -15.74 25.91
CA ASN A 155 18.27 -15.54 25.27
C ASN A 155 17.87 -14.07 25.24
N THR A 156 18.14 -13.39 24.14
CA THR A 156 17.80 -11.96 23.95
C THR A 156 16.31 -11.71 23.78
N LYS A 157 15.51 -12.77 23.62
CA LYS A 157 14.05 -12.70 23.49
C LYS A 157 13.32 -12.83 24.83
N GLN A 158 14.05 -12.83 25.92
CA GLN A 158 13.50 -12.97 27.26
C GLN A 158 14.20 -12.06 28.26
N GLN A 159 13.40 -11.40 29.12
CA GLN A 159 13.88 -10.75 30.32
C GLN A 159 13.22 -11.36 31.55
N ALA A 160 13.89 -11.37 32.67
CA ALA A 160 13.39 -11.94 33.92
C ALA A 160 13.80 -11.11 35.14
N ALA A 161 13.02 -11.24 36.21
CA ALA A 161 13.36 -10.76 37.54
C ALA A 161 13.00 -11.83 38.59
N GLN A 162 13.77 -11.87 39.67
CA GLN A 162 13.40 -12.66 40.86
C GLN A 162 12.59 -11.76 41.80
N VAL A 163 11.33 -12.13 42.03
CA VAL A 163 10.38 -11.31 42.77
C VAL A 163 9.65 -12.13 43.83
N THR A 164 9.20 -11.51 44.92
CA THR A 164 8.32 -12.15 45.92
C THR A 164 6.98 -12.50 45.25
N PRO A 165 6.39 -13.67 45.52
CA PRO A 165 5.11 -14.06 44.98
C PRO A 165 4.02 -12.99 45.14
N GLY A 166 3.30 -12.70 44.05
CA GLY A 166 2.27 -11.68 44.02
C GLY A 166 1.83 -11.33 42.60
N VAL A 167 1.07 -10.27 42.49
CA VAL A 167 0.56 -9.72 41.23
C VAL A 167 1.38 -8.49 40.83
N TYR A 168 1.83 -8.46 39.61
CA TYR A 168 2.75 -7.41 39.09
C TYR A 168 2.22 -6.73 37.84
N LEU A 169 2.40 -5.42 37.83
CA LEU A 169 2.32 -4.59 36.61
C LEU A 169 3.71 -4.56 36.00
N ILE A 170 3.80 -4.88 34.71
CA ILE A 170 5.03 -4.79 33.92
C ILE A 170 4.94 -3.51 33.08
N LEU A 171 5.92 -2.63 33.27
CA LEU A 171 6.07 -1.41 32.49
C LEU A 171 7.32 -1.51 31.60
N ASP A 172 7.17 -1.14 30.34
CA ASP A 172 8.28 -0.86 29.46
C ASP A 172 8.56 0.65 29.48
N ARG A 173 9.68 1.05 30.08
CA ARG A 173 10.12 2.45 30.21
C ARG A 173 11.11 2.86 29.13
N THR A 174 11.22 2.09 28.06
CA THR A 174 12.08 2.39 26.93
C THR A 174 11.59 3.67 26.25
N THR A 175 12.49 4.63 26.02
CA THR A 175 12.15 5.95 25.49
C THR A 175 12.61 6.17 24.04
N SER A 176 13.36 5.22 23.47
CA SER A 176 13.79 5.24 22.07
C SER A 176 13.64 3.87 21.43
N GLY A 177 13.19 3.84 20.18
CA GLY A 177 12.85 2.61 19.49
C GLY A 177 11.59 1.96 20.05
N ARG A 178 11.33 0.73 19.63
CA ARG A 178 10.11 0.01 19.96
C ARG A 178 9.96 -0.26 21.46
N ALA A 179 8.77 0.03 22.00
CA ALA A 179 8.39 -0.29 23.38
C ALA A 179 7.02 -0.97 23.41
N SER A 180 6.77 -1.76 24.44
CA SER A 180 5.48 -2.42 24.65
C SER A 180 4.56 -1.61 25.55
N ILE A 181 3.28 -1.88 25.48
CA ILE A 181 2.29 -1.37 26.45
C ILE A 181 2.41 -2.11 27.78
N ALA A 182 1.87 -1.50 28.83
CA ALA A 182 1.84 -2.13 30.16
C ALA A 182 1.06 -3.46 30.17
N GLY A 183 1.57 -4.45 30.89
CA GLY A 183 0.93 -5.74 31.11
C GLY A 183 0.83 -6.08 32.59
N MET A 184 -0.01 -7.04 32.95
CA MET A 184 -0.16 -7.49 34.33
C MET A 184 -0.23 -9.02 34.40
N ASN A 185 0.47 -9.64 35.36
CA ASN A 185 0.33 -11.08 35.65
C ASN A 185 0.69 -11.39 37.12
N GLY A 186 0.27 -12.55 37.58
CA GLY A 186 0.71 -13.13 38.85
C GLY A 186 1.96 -13.97 38.67
N THR A 187 2.72 -14.12 39.73
CA THR A 187 3.84 -15.07 39.77
C THR A 187 3.35 -16.49 40.06
N GLY A 188 4.16 -17.47 39.66
CA GLY A 188 4.06 -18.80 40.25
C GLY A 188 4.47 -18.82 41.74
N ILE A 189 4.32 -19.98 42.40
CA ILE A 189 4.79 -20.27 43.76
C ILE A 189 5.41 -21.67 43.74
N ASN A 190 6.63 -21.84 44.26
CA ASN A 190 7.32 -23.13 44.28
C ASN A 190 7.39 -23.82 42.91
N ASP A 191 7.76 -23.07 41.89
CA ASP A 191 7.84 -23.52 40.49
C ASP A 191 6.50 -23.96 39.88
N MET A 192 5.39 -23.86 40.63
CA MET A 192 4.05 -24.04 40.08
C MET A 192 3.61 -22.77 39.35
N THR A 193 3.59 -22.85 38.03
CA THR A 193 3.24 -21.74 37.14
C THR A 193 1.85 -21.89 36.52
N THR A 194 1.04 -22.81 37.04
CA THR A 194 -0.33 -23.04 36.60
C THR A 194 -1.30 -22.77 37.74
N LEU A 195 -2.34 -21.99 37.44
CA LEU A 195 -3.49 -21.80 38.33
C LEU A 195 -4.71 -22.46 37.69
N THR A 196 -5.35 -23.37 38.42
CA THR A 196 -6.59 -24.03 37.97
C THR A 196 -7.75 -23.60 38.85
N THR A 197 -8.80 -23.03 38.24
CA THR A 197 -10.03 -22.60 38.91
C THR A 197 -11.25 -23.19 38.21
N ASP A 198 -12.43 -22.97 38.73
CA ASP A 198 -13.71 -23.30 38.09
C ASP A 198 -13.94 -22.54 36.78
N LYS A 199 -13.23 -21.42 36.57
CA LYS A 199 -13.30 -20.57 35.36
C LYS A 199 -12.28 -20.96 34.31
N GLY A 200 -11.30 -21.80 34.60
CA GLY A 200 -10.28 -22.25 33.65
C GLY A 200 -8.90 -22.46 34.26
N THR A 201 -7.95 -22.70 33.37
CA THR A 201 -6.52 -22.87 33.70
C THR A 201 -5.73 -21.69 33.12
N TYR A 202 -4.86 -21.11 33.94
CA TYR A 202 -4.11 -19.89 33.64
C TYR A 202 -2.62 -20.12 33.87
N THR A 203 -1.80 -19.52 33.00
CA THR A 203 -0.34 -19.53 33.14
C THR A 203 0.10 -18.32 33.97
N LEU A 204 0.92 -18.55 34.98
CA LEU A 204 1.49 -17.55 35.87
C LEU A 204 3.00 -17.39 35.60
N GLY A 205 3.55 -16.24 35.96
CA GLY A 205 4.99 -16.00 35.95
C GLY A 205 5.57 -15.66 34.58
N ASP A 206 4.78 -15.62 33.51
CA ASP A 206 5.24 -15.22 32.20
C ASP A 206 4.30 -14.19 31.58
N VAL A 207 4.89 -13.17 30.93
CA VAL A 207 4.18 -12.11 30.22
C VAL A 207 4.74 -12.04 28.80
N GLU A 208 3.89 -12.16 27.80
CA GLU A 208 4.31 -12.02 26.42
C GLU A 208 4.49 -10.55 26.05
N TYR A 209 5.69 -10.20 25.58
CA TYR A 209 6.00 -8.87 25.05
C TYR A 209 5.43 -8.73 23.64
N LYS A 210 4.38 -7.96 23.48
CA LYS A 210 3.69 -7.78 22.21
C LYS A 210 4.02 -6.47 21.57
N THR A 211 4.33 -6.58 20.29
CA THR A 211 4.42 -5.46 19.37
C THR A 211 3.55 -5.77 18.17
N HIS A 212 2.90 -4.75 17.64
CA HIS A 212 2.09 -4.85 16.43
C HIS A 212 2.84 -4.18 15.28
N ASP A 213 2.98 -4.89 14.16
CA ASP A 213 3.55 -4.36 12.92
C ASP A 213 2.44 -4.15 11.90
N THR A 214 2.42 -2.98 11.31
CA THR A 214 1.57 -2.65 10.18
C THR A 214 2.42 -2.53 8.92
N THR A 215 1.89 -3.02 7.81
CA THR A 215 2.53 -2.97 6.49
C THR A 215 1.61 -2.26 5.50
N VAL A 216 2.17 -1.79 4.37
CA VAL A 216 1.40 -1.21 3.28
C VAL A 216 1.68 -1.96 1.98
N THR A 217 0.64 -2.14 1.17
CA THR A 217 0.75 -2.64 -0.20
C THR A 217 0.31 -1.57 -1.18
N LYS A 218 0.93 -1.54 -2.36
CA LYS A 218 0.60 -0.62 -3.43
C LYS A 218 0.33 -1.37 -4.71
N ARG A 219 -0.75 -0.97 -5.44
CA ARG A 219 -1.13 -1.58 -6.71
C ARG A 219 -1.64 -0.52 -7.70
N ILE A 220 -1.33 -0.72 -8.96
CA ILE A 220 -2.06 -0.13 -10.07
C ILE A 220 -3.35 -0.93 -10.23
N THR A 221 -4.49 -0.26 -10.33
CA THR A 221 -5.79 -0.95 -10.40
C THR A 221 -6.55 -0.67 -11.67
N ALA A 222 -6.26 0.43 -12.35
CA ALA A 222 -6.85 0.78 -13.64
C ALA A 222 -6.01 1.85 -14.35
N ILE A 223 -6.13 1.90 -15.66
CA ILE A 223 -5.70 2.99 -16.53
C ILE A 223 -6.95 3.53 -17.23
N GLU A 224 -7.04 4.85 -17.41
CA GLU A 224 -8.12 5.50 -18.12
C GLU A 224 -8.18 5.01 -19.56
N ASP A 225 -9.38 4.62 -20.02
CA ASP A 225 -9.64 4.10 -21.37
C ASP A 225 -8.78 2.88 -21.77
N ASP A 226 -8.33 2.09 -20.78
CA ASP A 226 -7.63 0.83 -21.03
C ASP A 226 -8.61 -0.21 -21.61
N THR A 227 -8.42 -0.53 -22.89
CA THR A 227 -9.19 -1.55 -23.62
C THR A 227 -8.40 -2.85 -23.82
N ARG A 228 -7.10 -2.87 -23.48
CA ARG A 228 -6.18 -3.98 -23.75
C ARG A 228 -5.80 -4.78 -22.51
N GLY A 229 -5.99 -4.23 -21.31
CA GLY A 229 -5.58 -4.83 -20.07
C GLY A 229 -4.09 -4.60 -19.79
N ASP A 230 -3.65 -3.37 -19.96
CA ASP A 230 -2.25 -2.92 -19.85
C ASP A 230 -1.73 -2.95 -18.41
N VAL A 231 -2.61 -3.17 -17.42
CA VAL A 231 -2.21 -3.41 -16.02
C VAL A 231 -1.87 -4.88 -15.84
N ASN A 232 -0.65 -5.18 -15.36
CA ASN A 232 -0.25 -6.55 -15.04
C ASN A 232 -1.16 -7.16 -13.95
N LYS A 233 -1.34 -8.49 -13.98
CA LYS A 233 -2.27 -9.23 -13.08
C LYS A 233 -1.99 -9.04 -11.59
N ASP A 234 -0.73 -8.79 -11.21
CA ASP A 234 -0.35 -8.51 -9.83
C ASP A 234 -0.49 -7.01 -9.46
N GLY A 235 -0.77 -6.14 -10.45
CA GLY A 235 -0.89 -4.70 -10.27
C GLY A 235 0.42 -3.99 -9.94
N LEU A 236 1.57 -4.64 -10.18
CA LEU A 236 2.90 -4.07 -9.87
C LEU A 236 3.52 -3.34 -11.04
N SER A 237 3.09 -3.62 -12.26
CA SER A 237 3.54 -2.94 -13.46
C SER A 237 2.41 -2.67 -14.44
N ALA A 238 2.60 -1.67 -15.29
CA ALA A 238 1.71 -1.32 -16.36
C ALA A 238 2.47 -0.59 -17.48
N ASP A 239 1.88 -0.59 -18.66
CA ASP A 239 2.25 0.27 -19.76
C ASP A 239 1.08 1.18 -20.14
N THR A 240 1.37 2.38 -20.61
CA THR A 240 0.32 3.32 -21.04
C THR A 240 0.86 4.45 -21.90
N GLU A 241 -0.05 5.06 -22.66
CA GLU A 241 0.19 6.30 -23.34
C GLU A 241 0.39 7.46 -22.35
N GLN A 242 1.29 8.39 -22.67
CA GLN A 242 1.50 9.60 -21.87
C GLN A 242 0.20 10.41 -21.73
N GLY A 243 -0.02 10.99 -20.53
CA GLY A 243 -1.17 11.83 -20.22
C GLY A 243 -2.41 11.08 -19.73
N ARG A 244 -2.47 9.74 -19.84
CA ARG A 244 -3.59 8.96 -19.30
C ARG A 244 -3.56 8.89 -17.79
N ALA A 245 -4.73 8.91 -17.15
CA ALA A 245 -4.84 8.76 -15.72
C ALA A 245 -4.65 7.30 -15.30
N ILE A 246 -3.84 7.11 -14.27
CA ILE A 246 -3.49 5.81 -13.69
C ILE A 246 -4.05 5.77 -12.27
N THR A 247 -4.91 4.80 -11.98
CA THR A 247 -5.49 4.63 -10.66
C THR A 247 -4.58 3.78 -9.78
N MET A 248 -4.10 4.37 -8.69
CA MET A 248 -3.29 3.74 -7.65
C MET A 248 -4.15 3.37 -6.45
N ARG A 249 -3.83 2.24 -5.82
CA ARG A 249 -4.43 1.81 -4.55
C ARG A 249 -3.36 1.48 -3.54
N LEU A 250 -3.48 2.08 -2.36
CA LEU A 250 -2.74 1.70 -1.15
C LEU A 250 -3.67 0.90 -0.25
N THR A 251 -3.16 -0.17 0.33
CA THR A 251 -3.89 -0.95 1.35
C THR A 251 -2.99 -1.20 2.54
N THR A 252 -3.49 -0.91 3.72
CA THR A 252 -2.84 -1.14 5.01
C THR A 252 -3.90 -1.53 6.04
N SER A 253 -3.53 -1.72 7.29
CA SER A 253 -4.46 -1.88 8.41
C SER A 253 -4.22 -0.79 9.44
N VAL A 254 -5.27 -0.46 10.19
CA VAL A 254 -5.14 0.43 11.35
C VAL A 254 -4.17 -0.22 12.34
N PRO A 255 -3.09 0.48 12.73
CA PRO A 255 -2.16 -0.05 13.71
C PRO A 255 -2.80 -0.24 15.09
N ASN A 256 -2.22 -1.12 15.90
CA ASN A 256 -2.65 -1.26 17.28
C ASN A 256 -2.19 -0.06 18.13
N HIS A 257 -3.13 0.79 18.45
CA HIS A 257 -2.93 2.01 19.24
C HIS A 257 -3.37 1.87 20.70
N THR A 258 -3.65 0.64 21.17
CA THR A 258 -4.06 0.38 22.57
C THR A 258 -2.98 0.84 23.54
N GLY A 259 -3.39 1.54 24.58
CA GLY A 259 -2.48 2.00 25.64
C GLY A 259 -1.60 3.19 25.25
N TYR A 260 -1.81 3.81 24.09
CA TYR A 260 -1.15 5.04 23.69
C TYR A 260 -2.01 6.26 24.02
N ASP A 261 -1.38 7.33 24.50
CA ASP A 261 -2.04 8.63 24.73
C ASP A 261 -2.16 9.43 23.43
N LYS A 262 -1.22 9.21 22.51
CA LYS A 262 -1.17 9.72 21.14
C LYS A 262 -0.64 8.64 20.23
N TYR A 263 -1.21 8.51 19.04
CA TYR A 263 -0.75 7.53 18.08
C TYR A 263 -0.67 8.13 16.67
N TYR A 264 0.54 8.26 16.15
CA TYR A 264 0.78 8.72 14.79
C TYR A 264 0.48 7.61 13.79
N PHE A 265 -0.23 7.95 12.70
CA PHE A 265 -0.48 7.06 11.60
C PHE A 265 -0.51 7.83 10.29
N ALA A 266 0.33 7.44 9.33
CA ALA A 266 0.43 8.07 8.03
C ALA A 266 0.85 7.09 6.93
N LEU A 267 0.53 7.44 5.69
CA LEU A 267 1.06 6.83 4.46
C LEU A 267 1.88 7.89 3.72
N ASN A 268 3.12 7.57 3.42
CA ASN A 268 3.98 8.41 2.60
C ASN A 268 4.10 7.79 1.21
N ASP A 269 3.96 8.61 0.20
CA ASP A 269 4.03 8.23 -1.21
C ASP A 269 5.17 8.98 -1.89
N THR A 270 5.97 8.27 -2.70
CA THR A 270 7.09 8.86 -3.45
C THR A 270 7.09 8.32 -4.88
N TYR A 271 7.22 9.20 -5.86
CA TYR A 271 7.16 8.86 -7.27
C TYR A 271 8.28 9.52 -8.07
N SER A 272 8.65 8.88 -9.20
CA SER A 272 9.67 9.38 -10.11
C SER A 272 9.19 10.59 -10.91
N LYS A 273 10.12 11.26 -11.57
CA LYS A 273 9.90 12.52 -12.26
C LYS A 273 8.91 12.42 -13.43
N GLY A 274 8.81 11.26 -14.09
CA GLY A 274 7.86 11.05 -15.20
C GLY A 274 6.44 10.74 -14.75
N LEU A 275 6.18 10.77 -13.43
CA LEU A 275 4.83 10.69 -12.87
C LEU A 275 4.44 12.03 -12.24
N SER A 276 3.23 12.48 -12.47
CA SER A 276 2.65 13.65 -11.83
C SER A 276 1.48 13.30 -10.92
N PHE A 277 1.35 14.04 -9.83
CA PHE A 277 0.24 13.99 -8.90
C PHE A 277 -0.30 15.40 -8.70
N ASP A 278 -1.56 15.60 -9.00
CA ASP A 278 -2.29 16.84 -8.73
C ASP A 278 -3.44 16.54 -7.77
N SER A 279 -3.38 17.12 -6.58
CA SER A 279 -4.39 16.92 -5.53
C SER A 279 -5.80 17.35 -5.96
N ALA A 280 -5.93 18.28 -6.91
CA ALA A 280 -7.22 18.75 -7.41
C ALA A 280 -7.89 17.73 -8.36
N THR A 281 -7.10 16.93 -9.07
CA THR A 281 -7.58 15.96 -10.07
C THR A 281 -7.35 14.51 -9.68
N ALA A 282 -6.72 14.26 -8.53
CA ALA A 282 -6.36 12.91 -8.08
C ALA A 282 -7.54 12.02 -7.69
N ASP A 283 -8.75 12.58 -7.56
CA ASP A 283 -9.96 11.84 -7.13
C ASP A 283 -9.69 10.95 -5.89
N MET A 284 -8.97 11.52 -4.90
CA MET A 284 -8.53 10.75 -3.74
C MET A 284 -9.69 10.33 -2.85
N THR A 285 -9.77 9.04 -2.55
CA THR A 285 -10.74 8.46 -1.63
C THR A 285 -10.03 7.66 -0.55
N VAL A 286 -10.55 7.75 0.67
CA VAL A 286 -10.06 6.99 1.83
C VAL A 286 -11.22 6.21 2.43
N SER A 287 -10.99 4.95 2.77
CA SER A 287 -11.96 4.11 3.46
C SER A 287 -11.29 3.33 4.60
N VAL A 288 -12.05 3.11 5.67
CA VAL A 288 -11.69 2.26 6.81
C VAL A 288 -12.80 1.22 6.99
N ASP A 289 -12.45 -0.04 7.12
CA ASP A 289 -13.40 -1.16 7.21
C ASP A 289 -14.43 -1.16 6.05
N GLY A 290 -13.97 -0.79 4.84
CA GLY A 290 -14.80 -0.70 3.65
C GLY A 290 -15.78 0.48 3.63
N LYS A 291 -15.77 1.36 4.63
CA LYS A 291 -16.63 2.54 4.73
C LYS A 291 -15.85 3.80 4.38
N PRO A 292 -16.40 4.73 3.58
CA PRO A 292 -15.74 6.00 3.31
C PRO A 292 -15.40 6.73 4.62
N LEU A 293 -14.15 7.21 4.74
CA LEU A 293 -13.69 8.02 5.85
C LEU A 293 -13.92 9.49 5.53
N ASP A 294 -14.59 10.20 6.43
CA ASP A 294 -14.85 11.63 6.30
C ASP A 294 -13.53 12.42 6.21
N ALA A 295 -13.48 13.43 5.33
CA ALA A 295 -12.30 14.25 5.06
C ALA A 295 -11.72 14.98 6.31
N GLN A 296 -12.48 15.15 7.37
CA GLN A 296 -11.96 15.70 8.62
C GLN A 296 -11.02 14.74 9.38
N TYR A 297 -10.99 13.45 9.03
CA TYR A 297 -10.19 12.42 9.70
C TYR A 297 -8.97 11.99 8.92
N TRP A 298 -8.64 12.66 7.82
CA TRP A 298 -7.41 12.46 7.09
C TRP A 298 -6.98 13.74 6.36
N HIS A 299 -5.69 13.95 6.19
CA HIS A 299 -5.13 15.18 5.62
C HIS A 299 -4.02 14.85 4.63
N LEU A 300 -4.13 15.43 3.44
CA LEU A 300 -3.05 15.41 2.46
C LEU A 300 -2.05 16.52 2.82
N THR A 301 -0.80 16.16 3.04
CA THR A 301 0.27 17.07 3.44
C THR A 301 1.54 16.81 2.65
N GLY A 302 2.49 17.75 2.70
CA GLY A 302 3.80 17.57 2.09
C GLY A 302 3.75 17.36 0.57
N VAL A 303 2.70 17.83 -0.11
CA VAL A 303 2.58 17.74 -1.56
C VAL A 303 3.68 18.58 -2.21
N LYS A 304 4.55 17.92 -2.92
CA LYS A 304 5.67 18.50 -3.67
C LYS A 304 6.02 17.58 -4.82
N ASP A 305 6.85 18.04 -5.75
CA ASP A 305 7.34 17.19 -6.83
C ASP A 305 7.97 15.91 -6.29
N GLY A 306 7.42 14.78 -6.71
CA GLY A 306 7.87 13.44 -6.36
C GLY A 306 7.40 12.90 -5.01
N ALA A 307 6.55 13.59 -4.22
CA ALA A 307 6.07 13.04 -2.94
C ALA A 307 4.80 13.70 -2.39
N PHE A 308 4.05 12.95 -1.58
CA PHE A 308 3.01 13.46 -0.67
C PHE A 308 2.84 12.53 0.54
N THR A 309 2.16 13.02 1.57
CA THR A 309 1.83 12.26 2.78
C THR A 309 0.34 12.36 3.08
N ILE A 310 -0.28 11.23 3.40
CA ILE A 310 -1.66 11.14 3.91
C ILE A 310 -1.55 10.87 5.41
N ARG A 311 -1.91 11.86 6.24
CA ARG A 311 -1.96 11.72 7.70
C ARG A 311 -3.38 11.40 8.13
N PHE A 312 -3.54 10.39 8.98
CA PHE A 312 -4.82 10.01 9.56
C PHE A 312 -5.06 10.70 10.90
N GLY A 313 -6.33 10.84 11.32
CA GLY A 313 -6.73 11.58 12.51
C GLY A 313 -7.16 13.02 12.22
N THR A 314 -7.53 13.75 13.26
CA THR A 314 -8.08 15.11 13.12
C THR A 314 -7.02 16.19 12.96
N THR A 315 -5.81 15.99 13.51
CA THR A 315 -4.66 16.92 13.45
C THR A 315 -3.36 16.12 13.60
N ASP A 316 -2.29 16.61 13.03
CA ASP A 316 -0.91 16.12 13.21
C ASP A 316 -0.68 14.60 13.02
N GLY A 317 -1.65 13.86 12.51
CA GLY A 317 -1.57 12.41 12.33
C GLY A 317 -1.89 11.60 13.61
N ASP A 318 -2.42 12.23 14.66
CA ASP A 318 -2.87 11.56 15.89
C ASP A 318 -4.28 10.99 15.70
N ILE A 319 -4.41 9.67 15.74
CA ILE A 319 -5.70 8.99 15.58
C ILE A 319 -6.45 8.80 16.92
N ILE A 320 -5.82 9.01 18.08
CA ILE A 320 -6.44 8.75 19.39
C ILE A 320 -7.71 9.57 19.63
N PRO A 321 -7.76 10.89 19.31
CA PRO A 321 -8.98 11.69 19.51
C PRO A 321 -10.20 11.20 18.70
N SER A 322 -9.96 10.40 17.66
CA SER A 322 -10.99 9.84 16.77
C SER A 322 -10.87 8.32 16.62
N LYS A 323 -10.39 7.62 17.65
CA LYS A 323 -10.10 6.18 17.62
C LYS A 323 -11.29 5.28 17.24
N ASP A 324 -12.52 5.75 17.44
CA ASP A 324 -13.75 5.10 17.01
C ASP A 324 -13.88 5.00 15.46
N LYS A 325 -13.17 5.86 14.72
CA LYS A 325 -13.06 5.83 13.25
C LYS A 325 -11.94 4.91 12.76
N PHE A 326 -11.05 4.50 13.66
CA PHE A 326 -9.88 3.69 13.40
C PHE A 326 -9.86 2.41 14.25
N PRO A 327 -10.81 1.47 14.05
CA PRO A 327 -10.77 0.19 14.76
C PRO A 327 -9.45 -0.53 14.47
N ILE A 328 -8.83 -1.08 15.51
CA ILE A 328 -7.57 -1.84 15.38
C ILE A 328 -7.74 -2.96 14.36
N ASP A 329 -6.72 -3.19 13.53
CA ASP A 329 -6.66 -4.17 12.43
C ASP A 329 -7.69 -3.94 11.30
N ALA A 330 -8.53 -2.90 11.38
CA ALA A 330 -9.45 -2.58 10.29
C ALA A 330 -8.66 -2.25 9.01
N PRO A 331 -9.06 -2.78 7.85
CA PRO A 331 -8.41 -2.47 6.58
C PRO A 331 -8.61 -1.00 6.22
N VAL A 332 -7.53 -0.34 5.84
CA VAL A 332 -7.51 1.03 5.32
C VAL A 332 -7.16 0.97 3.85
N THR A 333 -7.99 1.57 3.01
CA THR A 333 -7.75 1.67 1.57
C THR A 333 -7.74 3.13 1.15
N VAL A 334 -6.70 3.51 0.42
CA VAL A 334 -6.60 4.81 -0.25
C VAL A 334 -6.54 4.55 -1.74
N THR A 335 -7.38 5.26 -2.50
CA THR A 335 -7.35 5.23 -3.97
C THR A 335 -7.16 6.65 -4.47
N TYR A 336 -6.28 6.84 -5.45
CA TYR A 336 -6.01 8.14 -6.07
C TYR A 336 -5.53 7.97 -7.51
N LYS A 337 -5.53 9.04 -8.28
CA LYS A 337 -5.03 9.09 -9.65
C LYS A 337 -3.68 9.79 -9.75
N THR A 338 -2.85 9.31 -10.66
CA THR A 338 -1.61 9.91 -11.12
C THR A 338 -1.57 9.84 -12.65
N ARG A 339 -0.58 10.48 -13.33
CA ARG A 339 -0.42 10.45 -14.79
C ARG A 339 1.05 10.26 -15.14
N LEU A 340 1.32 9.60 -16.27
CA LEU A 340 2.60 9.78 -16.95
C LEU A 340 2.64 11.17 -17.55
N ASP A 341 3.65 11.94 -17.21
CA ASP A 341 3.77 13.33 -17.63
C ASP A 341 4.83 13.52 -18.74
N LYS A 342 5.09 14.79 -19.09
CA LYS A 342 6.04 15.19 -20.14
C LYS A 342 7.49 14.76 -19.90
N ASP A 343 7.85 14.41 -18.68
CA ASP A 343 9.20 13.98 -18.29
C ASP A 343 9.37 12.45 -18.37
N ALA A 344 8.29 11.70 -18.68
CA ALA A 344 8.37 10.27 -18.93
C ALA A 344 9.18 9.98 -20.20
N VAL A 345 10.10 9.02 -20.09
CA VAL A 345 10.99 8.62 -21.19
C VAL A 345 10.63 7.23 -21.67
N ALA A 346 10.40 7.08 -22.98
CA ALA A 346 10.08 5.79 -23.58
C ALA A 346 11.08 4.71 -23.19
N GLY A 347 10.57 3.52 -22.84
CA GLY A 347 11.35 2.37 -22.38
C GLY A 347 11.86 2.46 -20.94
N THR A 348 11.81 3.63 -20.31
CA THR A 348 12.24 3.80 -18.92
C THR A 348 11.06 3.59 -17.98
N ALA A 349 11.32 2.92 -16.85
CA ALA A 349 10.31 2.74 -15.82
C ALA A 349 10.14 4.01 -14.98
N ASP A 350 8.95 4.55 -14.94
CA ASP A 350 8.54 5.51 -13.93
C ASP A 350 7.94 4.76 -12.74
N THR A 351 8.47 5.02 -11.56
CA THR A 351 8.17 4.25 -10.34
C THR A 351 7.39 5.06 -9.33
N ASN A 352 6.54 4.36 -8.57
CA ASN A 352 5.84 4.94 -7.43
C ASN A 352 5.83 3.94 -6.27
N SER A 353 6.28 4.37 -5.09
CA SER A 353 6.40 3.55 -3.89
C SER A 353 5.66 4.18 -2.71
N ALA A 354 5.29 3.37 -1.74
CA ALA A 354 4.65 3.83 -0.53
C ALA A 354 5.32 3.26 0.72
N THR A 355 5.28 4.03 1.80
CA THR A 355 5.62 3.56 3.15
C THR A 355 4.48 3.83 4.10
N VAL A 356 4.33 3.00 5.13
CA VAL A 356 3.50 3.30 6.28
C VAL A 356 4.39 3.76 7.44
N GLU A 357 3.98 4.83 8.09
CA GLU A 357 4.65 5.40 9.25
C GLU A 357 3.68 5.43 10.43
N TYR A 358 4.11 4.92 11.58
CA TYR A 358 3.26 4.81 12.76
C TYR A 358 4.06 4.84 14.05
N SER A 359 3.40 5.26 15.16
CA SER A 359 4.01 5.22 16.49
C SER A 359 4.29 3.78 16.92
N HIS A 360 5.47 3.55 17.47
CA HIS A 360 5.86 2.24 18.00
C HIS A 360 6.41 2.33 19.44
N ASN A 361 6.41 3.52 20.02
CA ASN A 361 6.81 3.77 21.40
C ASN A 361 5.75 4.59 22.13
N PRO A 362 5.03 4.00 23.12
CA PRO A 362 3.99 4.71 23.86
C PRO A 362 4.55 5.84 24.76
N ASN A 363 5.86 5.86 25.03
CA ASN A 363 6.52 6.84 25.89
C ASN A 363 7.05 8.06 25.12
N THR A 364 7.11 8.00 23.77
CA THR A 364 7.76 9.04 22.95
C THR A 364 6.97 9.27 21.67
N TRP A 365 6.20 10.37 21.62
CA TRP A 365 5.34 10.73 20.49
C TRP A 365 6.07 10.85 19.15
N THR A 366 7.28 11.39 19.15
CA THR A 366 8.07 11.66 17.95
C THR A 366 8.88 10.46 17.45
N ASP A 367 8.80 9.33 18.13
CA ASP A 367 9.50 8.11 17.75
C ASP A 367 8.55 7.23 16.93
N HIS A 368 8.72 7.24 15.62
CA HIS A 368 7.89 6.51 14.66
C HIS A 368 8.70 5.42 13.96
N GLU A 369 8.05 4.35 13.62
CA GLU A 369 8.57 3.31 12.74
C GLU A 369 8.01 3.50 11.34
N THR A 370 8.88 3.30 10.34
CA THR A 370 8.51 3.33 8.92
C THR A 370 8.72 1.95 8.32
N LYS A 371 7.69 1.41 7.66
CA LYS A 371 7.78 0.15 6.91
C LYS A 371 7.60 0.43 5.43
N GLN A 372 8.56 -0.08 4.65
CA GLN A 372 8.51 -0.01 3.19
C GLN A 372 7.42 -0.95 2.66
N GLY A 373 6.60 -0.44 1.76
CA GLY A 373 5.63 -1.22 0.98
C GLY A 373 6.13 -1.55 -0.42
N ASP A 374 5.20 -1.93 -1.29
CA ASP A 374 5.50 -2.24 -2.68
C ASP A 374 5.87 -0.99 -3.48
N THR A 375 6.66 -1.20 -4.53
CA THR A 375 6.91 -0.23 -5.59
C THR A 375 6.23 -0.72 -6.85
N VAL A 376 5.46 0.16 -7.50
CA VAL A 376 4.88 -0.10 -8.82
C VAL A 376 5.66 0.63 -9.89
N SER A 377 5.59 0.15 -11.14
CA SER A 377 6.27 0.77 -12.28
C SER A 377 5.30 0.97 -13.45
N VAL A 378 5.46 2.07 -14.16
CA VAL A 378 4.71 2.38 -15.36
C VAL A 378 5.68 2.74 -16.48
N ARG A 379 5.38 2.31 -17.69
CA ARG A 379 6.21 2.59 -18.88
C ARG A 379 5.37 3.12 -20.01
N THR A 380 6.05 3.76 -20.94
CA THR A 380 5.51 4.19 -22.23
C THR A 380 6.50 3.88 -23.33
N GLY A 381 6.02 3.85 -24.56
CA GLY A 381 6.84 3.59 -25.75
C GLY A 381 7.13 4.84 -26.57
N ALA A 382 7.73 4.61 -27.71
CA ALA A 382 7.90 5.61 -28.77
C ALA A 382 7.64 4.98 -30.13
N THR A 383 7.03 5.75 -31.02
CA THR A 383 6.86 5.40 -32.43
C THR A 383 7.92 6.12 -33.25
N THR A 384 8.69 5.38 -34.06
CA THR A 384 9.71 5.94 -34.96
C THR A 384 9.34 5.68 -36.40
N ILE A 385 9.39 6.70 -37.23
CA ILE A 385 9.02 6.68 -38.64
C ILE A 385 10.20 7.17 -39.49
N ASN A 386 10.55 6.38 -40.50
CA ASN A 386 11.51 6.73 -41.53
C ASN A 386 10.78 6.99 -42.85
N LYS A 387 10.83 8.20 -43.34
CA LYS A 387 10.21 8.60 -44.59
C LYS A 387 11.21 8.55 -45.73
N THR A 388 10.91 7.74 -46.75
CA THR A 388 11.80 7.56 -47.90
C THR A 388 11.05 7.67 -49.24
N ASP A 389 11.80 7.81 -50.34
CA ASP A 389 11.28 7.49 -51.64
C ASP A 389 11.34 5.98 -51.94
N MET A 390 10.94 5.58 -53.15
CA MET A 390 10.94 4.14 -53.55
C MET A 390 12.35 3.55 -53.68
N ASP A 391 13.36 4.39 -53.79
CA ASP A 391 14.77 4.01 -53.89
C ASP A 391 15.48 4.04 -52.51
N GLY A 392 14.73 4.32 -51.43
CA GLY A 392 15.24 4.38 -50.07
C GLY A 392 15.91 5.69 -49.68
N GLN A 393 15.82 6.76 -50.52
CA GLN A 393 16.38 8.06 -50.17
C GLN A 393 15.47 8.79 -49.20
N PRO A 394 16.00 9.44 -48.16
CA PRO A 394 15.21 10.11 -47.13
C PRO A 394 14.42 11.29 -47.71
N LEU A 395 13.22 11.52 -47.18
CA LEU A 395 12.31 12.60 -47.61
C LEU A 395 11.98 13.51 -46.44
N ALA A 396 12.50 14.74 -46.49
CA ALA A 396 12.19 15.79 -45.53
C ALA A 396 10.83 16.45 -45.81
N GLY A 397 10.18 16.95 -44.76
CA GLY A 397 8.97 17.79 -44.88
C GLY A 397 7.70 17.03 -45.25
N ALA A 398 7.67 15.73 -45.13
CA ALA A 398 6.42 14.96 -45.16
C ALA A 398 5.62 15.21 -43.88
N GLU A 399 4.30 15.37 -44.03
CA GLU A 399 3.42 15.63 -42.90
C GLU A 399 2.52 14.41 -42.61
N PHE A 400 2.38 14.10 -41.34
CA PHE A 400 1.59 12.97 -40.83
C PHE A 400 0.62 13.42 -39.73
N GLN A 401 -0.38 12.59 -39.50
CA GLN A 401 -1.20 12.58 -38.28
C GLN A 401 -1.18 11.17 -37.66
N LEU A 402 -1.15 11.13 -36.35
CA LEU A 402 -1.40 9.92 -35.57
C LEU A 402 -2.84 10.00 -35.04
N LEU A 403 -3.69 9.06 -35.46
CA LEU A 403 -5.11 9.07 -35.11
C LEU A 403 -5.38 7.98 -34.09
N ASP A 404 -6.02 8.34 -33.00
CA ASP A 404 -6.59 7.40 -32.02
C ASP A 404 -8.10 7.30 -32.28
N HIS A 405 -8.59 6.12 -32.64
CA HIS A 405 -9.98 5.88 -33.03
C HIS A 405 -10.52 6.91 -34.05
N GLY A 406 -9.67 7.30 -35.00
CA GLY A 406 -10.01 8.26 -36.06
C GLY A 406 -9.90 9.73 -35.67
N THR A 407 -9.56 10.06 -34.44
CA THR A 407 -9.34 11.41 -33.93
C THR A 407 -7.83 11.72 -33.92
N PRO A 408 -7.35 12.81 -34.53
CA PRO A 408 -5.95 13.18 -34.48
C PRO A 408 -5.49 13.44 -33.04
N ARG A 409 -4.41 12.77 -32.63
CA ARG A 409 -3.78 13.01 -31.33
C ARG A 409 -3.05 14.35 -31.33
N GLU A 410 -3.23 15.07 -30.24
CA GLU A 410 -2.44 16.26 -29.99
C GLU A 410 -1.04 15.88 -29.54
N VAL A 411 -0.04 16.53 -30.07
CA VAL A 411 1.37 16.32 -29.77
C VAL A 411 2.07 17.65 -29.51
N VAL A 412 3.16 17.64 -28.80
CA VAL A 412 4.05 18.78 -28.58
C VAL A 412 5.35 18.52 -29.31
N LYS A 413 5.82 19.49 -30.12
CA LYS A 413 7.12 19.41 -30.78
C LYS A 413 8.24 19.63 -29.77
N THR A 414 9.13 18.65 -29.64
CA THR A 414 10.28 18.67 -28.71
C THR A 414 11.61 18.93 -29.41
N GLY A 415 11.64 18.73 -30.73
CA GLY A 415 12.82 18.94 -31.58
C GLY A 415 12.47 18.86 -33.07
N ASP A 416 13.47 18.92 -33.94
CA ASP A 416 13.25 18.72 -35.38
C ASP A 416 12.95 17.22 -35.62
N GLY A 417 11.78 16.94 -36.23
CA GLY A 417 11.27 15.58 -36.38
C GLY A 417 10.93 14.87 -35.08
N ALA A 418 10.99 15.52 -33.91
CA ALA A 418 10.76 14.93 -32.62
C ALA A 418 9.54 15.52 -31.93
N TYR A 419 8.67 14.64 -31.42
CA TYR A 419 7.42 14.97 -30.76
C TYR A 419 7.20 14.09 -29.55
N ARG A 420 6.26 14.47 -28.67
CA ARG A 420 5.66 13.63 -27.65
C ARG A 420 4.15 13.79 -27.65
N ILE A 421 3.44 12.83 -27.14
CA ILE A 421 1.99 12.95 -26.88
C ILE A 421 1.77 14.14 -25.92
N ALA A 422 0.76 14.95 -26.17
CA ALA A 422 0.39 16.08 -25.31
C ALA A 422 -0.37 15.61 -24.06
N GLU A 423 -0.16 16.32 -22.96
CA GLU A 423 -0.98 16.14 -21.77
C GLU A 423 -2.38 16.77 -21.97
N PRO A 424 -3.41 16.32 -21.28
CA PRO A 424 -4.74 16.91 -21.35
C PRO A 424 -4.72 18.41 -21.03
N GLY A 425 -5.17 19.25 -21.99
CA GLY A 425 -5.22 20.71 -21.82
C GLY A 425 -3.89 21.43 -21.95
N GLU A 426 -2.84 20.78 -22.44
CA GLU A 426 -1.54 21.39 -22.66
C GLU A 426 -1.61 22.41 -23.82
N SER A 427 -0.89 23.53 -23.69
CA SER A 427 -0.81 24.57 -24.70
C SER A 427 0.35 24.36 -25.67
N GLY A 428 0.26 24.94 -26.89
CA GLY A 428 1.31 24.80 -27.90
C GLY A 428 1.30 23.47 -28.64
N THR A 429 0.18 22.76 -28.60
CA THR A 429 -0.02 21.49 -29.26
C THR A 429 -0.24 21.63 -30.76
N THR A 430 0.00 20.56 -31.50
CA THR A 430 -0.31 20.40 -32.92
C THR A 430 -0.79 18.96 -33.16
N THR A 431 -1.54 18.77 -34.25
CA THR A 431 -1.87 17.43 -34.76
C THR A 431 -1.04 17.04 -35.97
N THR A 432 -0.15 17.94 -36.43
CA THR A 432 0.69 17.72 -37.60
C THR A 432 2.12 17.37 -37.16
N LEU A 433 2.58 16.22 -37.62
CA LEU A 433 3.91 15.67 -37.42
C LEU A 433 4.70 15.86 -38.72
N THR A 434 5.88 16.48 -38.70
CA THR A 434 6.68 16.77 -39.89
C THR A 434 8.03 16.08 -39.79
N THR A 435 8.47 15.38 -40.85
CA THR A 435 9.78 14.71 -40.87
C THR A 435 10.92 15.73 -40.94
N ASP A 436 12.04 15.43 -40.30
CA ASP A 436 13.28 16.22 -40.33
C ASP A 436 14.00 16.14 -41.68
N SER A 437 15.18 16.77 -41.78
CA SER A 437 16.02 16.78 -43.00
C SER A 437 16.50 15.38 -43.43
N ASN A 438 16.49 14.40 -42.52
CA ASN A 438 16.88 13.00 -42.78
C ASN A 438 15.66 12.09 -42.98
N GLY A 439 14.46 12.64 -43.09
CA GLY A 439 13.24 11.87 -43.24
C GLY A 439 12.79 11.17 -41.93
N HIS A 440 13.37 11.52 -40.78
CA HIS A 440 13.01 10.93 -39.50
C HIS A 440 11.88 11.68 -38.81
N LEU A 441 11.05 10.90 -38.13
CA LEU A 441 9.99 11.38 -37.24
C LEU A 441 9.90 10.44 -36.03
N SER A 442 9.85 10.99 -34.83
CA SER A 442 9.63 10.22 -33.61
C SER A 442 8.54 10.84 -32.76
N VAL A 443 7.72 9.99 -32.11
CA VAL A 443 6.68 10.39 -31.16
C VAL A 443 6.89 9.60 -29.88
N ASN A 444 7.32 10.25 -28.82
CA ASN A 444 7.47 9.69 -27.48
C ASN A 444 6.13 9.66 -26.76
N GLY A 445 5.94 8.71 -25.84
CA GLY A 445 4.72 8.60 -25.05
C GLY A 445 3.62 7.81 -25.73
N THR A 446 3.91 7.06 -26.79
CA THR A 446 2.92 6.24 -27.50
C THR A 446 2.80 4.86 -26.87
N ASP A 447 1.56 4.39 -26.75
CA ASP A 447 1.20 3.03 -26.41
C ASP A 447 -0.26 2.81 -26.82
N GLY A 448 -0.56 1.73 -27.56
CA GLY A 448 -1.91 1.47 -28.03
C GLY A 448 -2.06 1.34 -29.53
N ALA A 449 -3.32 1.40 -29.96
CA ALA A 449 -3.71 1.28 -31.37
C ALA A 449 -3.84 2.66 -31.99
N TYR A 450 -3.19 2.87 -33.15
CA TYR A 450 -3.24 4.11 -33.90
C TYR A 450 -3.43 3.87 -35.39
N THR A 451 -3.94 4.88 -36.08
CA THR A 451 -3.82 4.98 -37.53
C THR A 451 -2.77 6.05 -37.88
N LEU A 452 -1.65 5.64 -38.45
CA LEU A 452 -0.68 6.58 -39.07
C LEU A 452 -1.19 6.98 -40.43
N LYS A 453 -1.37 8.27 -40.65
CA LYS A 453 -1.88 8.82 -41.91
C LYS A 453 -0.95 9.93 -42.43
N GLU A 454 -0.40 9.73 -43.60
CA GLU A 454 0.28 10.84 -44.31
C GLU A 454 -0.74 11.85 -44.83
N THR A 455 -0.52 13.12 -44.56
CA THR A 455 -1.40 14.23 -44.96
C THR A 455 -0.79 15.08 -46.06
N LYS A 456 0.55 15.04 -46.25
CA LYS A 456 1.25 15.76 -47.27
C LYS A 456 2.54 15.07 -47.69
N SER A 457 2.67 14.78 -48.99
CA SER A 457 3.89 14.25 -49.57
C SER A 457 4.80 15.38 -50.10
N PRO A 458 6.14 15.27 -49.92
CA PRO A 458 7.09 16.20 -50.54
C PRO A 458 7.00 16.26 -52.06
N TYR A 459 6.43 15.26 -52.70
CA TYR A 459 6.29 15.17 -54.17
C TYR A 459 4.93 15.69 -54.68
N ASN A 460 4.09 16.28 -53.82
CA ASN A 460 2.72 16.69 -54.18
C ASN A 460 1.87 15.55 -54.78
N ASN A 461 2.15 14.32 -54.40
CA ASN A 461 1.41 13.14 -54.86
C ASN A 461 0.10 13.04 -54.06
N PRO A 462 -1.08 12.85 -54.72
CA PRO A 462 -2.36 12.69 -54.02
C PRO A 462 -2.52 11.33 -53.35
N LEU A 463 -1.67 10.36 -53.67
CA LEU A 463 -1.69 9.03 -53.04
C LEU A 463 -0.83 9.06 -51.79
N LEU A 464 -1.48 9.20 -50.66
CA LEU A 464 -0.87 9.32 -49.32
C LEU A 464 -1.04 8.03 -48.56
N PRO A 465 0.05 7.36 -48.11
CA PRO A 465 0.01 6.14 -47.34
C PRO A 465 -0.73 6.31 -46.01
N GLN A 466 -1.41 5.23 -45.61
CA GLN A 466 -2.07 5.10 -44.32
C GLN A 466 -2.00 3.64 -43.88
N ALA A 467 -1.73 3.40 -42.60
CA ALA A 467 -1.79 2.07 -41.98
C ALA A 467 -2.29 2.14 -40.54
N ASP A 468 -2.97 1.09 -40.13
CA ASP A 468 -3.34 0.87 -38.73
C ASP A 468 -2.20 0.13 -38.04
N LEU A 469 -1.82 0.63 -36.88
CA LEU A 469 -0.64 0.21 -36.13
C LEU A 469 -1.04 -0.12 -34.69
N THR A 470 -0.33 -1.06 -34.08
CA THR A 470 -0.36 -1.23 -32.63
C THR A 470 1.06 -1.05 -32.10
N VAL A 471 1.21 -0.15 -31.16
CA VAL A 471 2.41 0.01 -30.34
C VAL A 471 2.14 -0.73 -29.03
N ALA A 472 2.93 -1.75 -28.74
CA ALA A 472 2.86 -2.51 -27.50
C ALA A 472 4.18 -2.36 -26.76
N VAL A 473 4.11 -2.03 -25.49
CA VAL A 473 5.27 -1.87 -24.61
C VAL A 473 5.33 -3.07 -23.67
N ASP A 474 6.49 -3.67 -23.49
CA ASP A 474 6.71 -4.67 -22.46
C ASP A 474 6.86 -3.98 -21.11
N ASP A 475 5.94 -4.22 -20.20
CA ASP A 475 5.86 -3.58 -18.87
C ASP A 475 7.05 -3.89 -17.95
N LYS A 476 7.89 -4.88 -18.31
CA LYS A 476 9.08 -5.29 -17.54
C LYS A 476 10.37 -4.75 -18.13
N THR A 477 10.54 -4.89 -19.45
CA THR A 477 11.78 -4.50 -20.14
C THR A 477 11.73 -3.06 -20.65
N GLY A 478 10.53 -2.56 -21.00
CA GLY A 478 10.33 -1.27 -21.65
C GLY A 478 10.52 -1.32 -23.16
N ASP A 479 10.75 -2.51 -23.75
CA ASP A 479 10.88 -2.67 -25.18
C ASP A 479 9.54 -2.37 -25.86
N ALA A 480 9.55 -1.44 -26.80
CA ALA A 480 8.37 -1.12 -27.60
C ALA A 480 8.39 -1.88 -28.92
N THR A 481 7.29 -2.54 -29.23
CA THR A 481 7.08 -3.26 -30.50
C THR A 481 5.96 -2.59 -31.27
N THR A 482 6.22 -2.19 -32.52
CA THR A 482 5.19 -1.68 -33.44
C THR A 482 4.84 -2.76 -34.45
N THR A 483 3.55 -3.03 -34.61
CA THR A 483 3.02 -3.98 -35.59
C THR A 483 1.96 -3.32 -36.47
N GLU A 484 1.94 -3.66 -37.76
CA GLU A 484 0.84 -3.30 -38.65
C GLU A 484 -0.35 -4.23 -38.41
N THR A 485 -1.53 -3.63 -38.22
CA THR A 485 -2.78 -4.37 -38.00
C THR A 485 -3.74 -4.28 -39.18
N GLY A 486 -3.44 -3.42 -40.16
CA GLY A 486 -4.22 -3.27 -41.36
C GLY A 486 -4.08 -1.89 -42.03
N GLY A 487 -4.87 -1.63 -43.01
CA GLY A 487 -5.01 -0.28 -43.64
C GLY A 487 -4.01 0.08 -44.74
N ASP A 488 -2.84 -0.58 -44.85
CA ASP A 488 -1.87 -0.37 -45.92
C ASP A 488 -2.34 -0.99 -47.24
N ARG A 489 -3.15 -0.26 -47.97
CA ARG A 489 -3.75 -0.71 -49.24
C ARG A 489 -2.75 -0.75 -50.37
N ASP A 490 -1.68 0.01 -50.28
CA ASP A 490 -0.76 0.29 -51.36
C ASP A 490 0.64 -0.33 -51.17
N ALA A 491 0.83 -1.11 -50.06
CA ALA A 491 2.11 -1.71 -49.67
C ALA A 491 3.26 -0.69 -49.64
N MET A 492 2.97 0.52 -49.17
CA MET A 492 3.89 1.65 -49.07
C MET A 492 4.47 1.82 -47.67
N ILE A 493 4.00 1.00 -46.73
CA ILE A 493 4.43 1.00 -45.33
C ILE A 493 5.07 -0.35 -45.05
N ASP A 494 6.24 -0.33 -44.42
CA ASP A 494 7.00 -1.49 -44.02
C ASP A 494 7.42 -1.32 -42.55
N ILE A 495 7.16 -2.34 -41.73
CA ILE A 495 7.52 -2.34 -40.29
C ILE A 495 8.55 -3.42 -40.05
N ALA A 496 9.74 -3.01 -39.66
CA ALA A 496 10.84 -3.89 -39.33
C ALA A 496 11.57 -3.39 -38.09
N ASN A 497 11.84 -4.32 -37.15
CA ASN A 497 12.56 -4.04 -35.91
C ASN A 497 12.01 -2.83 -35.10
N GLY A 498 10.69 -2.72 -35.02
CA GLY A 498 10.02 -1.63 -34.28
C GLY A 498 10.04 -0.27 -34.97
N SER A 499 10.63 -0.16 -36.16
CA SER A 499 10.66 1.08 -36.95
C SER A 499 9.73 0.99 -38.17
N ILE A 500 9.00 2.07 -38.44
CA ILE A 500 8.05 2.19 -39.53
C ILE A 500 8.77 2.88 -40.68
N THR A 501 8.84 2.25 -41.86
CA THR A 501 9.30 2.89 -43.10
C THR A 501 8.10 3.23 -43.98
N VAL A 502 7.90 4.52 -44.28
CA VAL A 502 6.83 4.99 -45.14
C VAL A 502 7.45 5.49 -46.46
N LYS A 503 7.04 4.91 -47.61
CA LYS A 503 7.57 5.22 -48.94
C LYS A 503 6.64 6.15 -49.68
N ASN A 504 7.21 7.07 -50.48
CA ASN A 504 6.46 7.82 -51.49
C ASN A 504 6.99 7.54 -52.90
N ALA A 505 6.08 7.30 -53.80
CA ALA A 505 6.39 7.23 -55.25
C ALA A 505 6.37 8.65 -55.86
N ARG A 506 7.32 8.97 -56.73
CA ARG A 506 7.33 10.22 -57.52
C ARG A 506 6.29 10.21 -58.62
N THR A 507 5.99 9.02 -59.14
CA THR A 507 5.04 8.81 -60.25
C THR A 507 4.18 7.58 -59.96
N LEU A 508 2.99 7.51 -60.55
CA LEU A 508 2.10 6.35 -60.48
C LEU A 508 2.74 5.05 -60.99
N MET A 509 3.74 5.14 -61.85
CA MET A 509 4.46 3.98 -62.41
C MET A 509 5.39 3.30 -61.39
N GLN A 510 5.82 4.02 -60.34
CA GLN A 510 6.68 3.52 -59.30
C GLN A 510 5.90 2.83 -58.13
N MET A 511 4.57 2.91 -58.18
CA MET A 511 3.76 2.29 -57.14
C MET A 511 3.87 0.75 -57.15
N PRO A 512 3.81 0.12 -56.00
CA PRO A 512 3.77 -1.36 -55.91
C PRO A 512 2.60 -1.90 -56.73
N LYS A 513 2.86 -2.94 -57.49
CA LYS A 513 1.87 -3.56 -58.39
C LYS A 513 0.96 -4.51 -57.59
N THR A 514 0.25 -4.00 -56.59
CA THR A 514 -0.77 -4.78 -55.88
C THR A 514 -2.03 -4.87 -56.74
N GLY A 515 -2.65 -6.05 -56.82
CA GLY A 515 -3.71 -6.32 -57.83
C GLY A 515 -4.91 -5.36 -57.79
N ALA A 516 -5.26 -4.77 -56.65
CA ALA A 516 -6.37 -3.82 -56.50
C ALA A 516 -6.03 -2.43 -57.08
N THR A 517 -4.83 -1.93 -56.85
CA THR A 517 -4.39 -0.62 -57.32
C THR A 517 -4.23 -0.57 -58.85
N TRP A 518 -3.70 -1.66 -59.44
CA TRP A 518 -3.62 -1.78 -60.89
C TRP A 518 -5.00 -1.84 -61.56
N LEU A 519 -5.97 -2.55 -60.94
CA LEU A 519 -7.33 -2.57 -61.47
C LEU A 519 -7.97 -1.18 -61.50
N THR A 520 -7.74 -0.38 -60.45
CA THR A 520 -8.23 1.01 -60.38
C THR A 520 -7.58 1.93 -61.38
N ILE A 521 -6.26 1.82 -61.58
CA ILE A 521 -5.53 2.60 -62.60
C ILE A 521 -5.97 2.22 -64.02
N TRP A 522 -6.10 0.93 -64.29
CA TRP A 522 -6.61 0.42 -65.57
C TRP A 522 -8.05 0.85 -65.86
N THR A 523 -8.93 0.82 -64.87
CA THR A 523 -10.33 1.25 -65.03
C THR A 523 -10.41 2.76 -65.30
N ILE A 524 -9.64 3.60 -64.61
CA ILE A 524 -9.56 5.04 -64.87
C ILE A 524 -8.95 5.31 -66.22
N GLY A 525 -7.87 4.61 -66.62
CA GLY A 525 -7.24 4.74 -67.92
C GLY A 525 -8.16 4.32 -69.06
N CYS A 526 -8.89 3.24 -68.93
CA CYS A 526 -9.91 2.79 -69.90
C CYS A 526 -11.07 3.76 -70.00
N LEU A 527 -11.57 4.34 -68.91
CA LEU A 527 -12.61 5.35 -68.91
C LEU A 527 -12.19 6.64 -69.62
N LEU A 528 -10.95 7.08 -69.38
CA LEU A 528 -10.39 8.26 -70.09
C LEU A 528 -10.17 8.00 -71.58
N ALA A 529 -9.70 6.80 -71.96
CA ALA A 529 -9.55 6.39 -73.33
C ALA A 529 -10.91 6.30 -74.04
N CYS A 530 -11.92 5.74 -73.42
CA CYS A 530 -13.28 5.66 -73.97
C CYS A 530 -13.93 7.02 -74.11
N THR A 531 -13.79 7.93 -73.14
CA THR A 531 -14.31 9.32 -73.25
C THR A 531 -13.57 10.12 -74.26
N GLY A 532 -12.24 10.00 -74.34
CA GLY A 532 -11.43 10.62 -75.38
C GLY A 532 -11.79 10.14 -76.83
N GLY A 533 -11.97 8.82 -76.95
CA GLY A 533 -12.42 8.19 -78.19
C GLY A 533 -13.80 8.65 -78.62
N LEU A 534 -14.75 8.76 -77.72
CA LEU A 534 -16.10 9.27 -77.97
C LEU A 534 -16.09 10.74 -78.37
N LEU A 535 -15.24 11.57 -77.79
CA LEU A 535 -15.06 12.97 -78.15
C LEU A 535 -14.45 13.14 -79.57
N LEU A 536 -13.49 12.29 -79.92
CA LEU A 536 -12.89 12.26 -81.25
C LEU A 536 -13.90 11.82 -82.33
N ILE A 537 -14.71 10.81 -82.04
CA ILE A 537 -15.79 10.37 -82.97
C ILE A 537 -16.86 11.43 -83.09
N ARG A 538 -17.21 12.14 -82.05
CA ARG A 538 -18.14 13.27 -82.12
C ARG A 538 -17.59 14.42 -82.92
N ARG A 539 -16.33 14.76 -82.78
CA ARG A 539 -15.64 15.82 -83.55
C ARG A 539 -15.49 15.46 -85.04
N ALA A 540 -15.26 14.18 -85.34
CA ALA A 540 -15.18 13.67 -86.69
C ALA A 540 -16.55 13.67 -87.43
N ARG A 541 -17.66 13.54 -86.68
CA ARG A 541 -19.03 13.62 -87.21
C ARG A 541 -19.47 15.10 -87.48
N THR A 542 -19.09 16.01 -86.57
CA THR A 542 -19.42 17.48 -86.77
C THR A 542 -18.63 18.12 -87.87
N ASN A 543 -17.55 17.57 -88.40
CA ASN A 543 -16.78 18.07 -89.53
C ASN A 543 -17.21 17.42 -90.86
N ARG A 544 -18.29 16.63 -90.90
CA ARG A 544 -18.83 15.96 -92.10
C ARG A 544 -20.20 16.51 -92.55
N ASP A 545 -20.77 17.40 -91.78
CA ASP A 545 -21.91 18.23 -92.12
C ASP A 545 -21.38 19.69 -92.44
#